data_e95af812f42271ddd4793a7bf648acc9
#
_entry.id   e95af812f42271ddd4793a7bf648acc9
#
_cell.length_a   1.000
_cell.length_b   1.000
_cell.length_c   1.000
_cell.angle_alpha   90.00
_cell.angle_beta   90.00
_cell.angle_gamma   90.00
#
_symmetry.space_group_name_H-M   'P 1'
#
loop_
_entity.id
_entity.type
_entity.pdbx_description
1 polymer ?
#
loop_
_entity_poly.entity_id
_entity_poly.type
_entity_poly.pdbx_seq_one_letter_code
_entity_poly.pdbx_strand_id
1 'polypeptide(L)'
;MKLIQGVLFQDFYSDKKKSDRSSSLDLRNTKILNLHWHSGFQTDGREELPQVSAFNAALPDSFISFSDRRKMLFSCGVHCYLYDYKIESVWNTPSSAISCLRKYQCVIAPDFSVFVDMPRALNVWNIYRNRWVASYWQSEGINVIPSASWGNVDSFEYCFDGLPENSVISVGHVAVGRDSSYRKLYRLGIETLIERKHPDKLIVYGEPLGFYPETEVVYVEEKIQQLRKI
;
A
#
# COMPACT_ATOMS: atom_id res chain seq x y z
N MET A 1 22.95 34.24 5.22
CA MET A 1 21.54 34.20 4.79
C MET A 1 20.90 32.80 4.85
N LYS A 2 21.49 31.82 5.56
CA LYS A 2 20.95 30.46 5.73
C LYS A 2 20.36 30.16 7.12
N LEU A 3 20.41 31.11 8.05
CA LEU A 3 19.95 30.93 9.45
C LEU A 3 18.52 31.44 9.72
N ILE A 4 17.91 32.15 8.77
CA ILE A 4 16.61 32.80 9.03
C ILE A 4 15.43 31.85 8.68
N GLN A 5 15.62 30.84 7.82
CA GLN A 5 14.54 29.92 7.44
C GLN A 5 14.24 28.84 8.49
N GLY A 6 15.22 28.42 9.28
CA GLY A 6 15.02 27.35 10.28
C GLY A 6 14.26 27.81 11.54
N VAL A 7 14.50 29.05 11.96
CA VAL A 7 13.90 29.60 13.20
C VAL A 7 12.44 29.99 13.00
N LEU A 8 12.08 30.52 11.83
CA LEU A 8 10.70 30.90 11.50
C LEU A 8 9.71 29.69 11.38
N PHE A 9 10.20 28.51 11.05
CA PHE A 9 9.35 27.31 10.98
C PHE A 9 9.09 26.69 12.35
N GLN A 10 10.06 26.69 13.26
CA GLN A 10 9.87 26.13 14.60
C GLN A 10 8.96 27.00 15.47
N ASP A 11 9.08 28.33 15.40
CA ASP A 11 8.24 29.25 16.18
C ASP A 11 6.79 29.32 15.70
N PHE A 12 6.53 29.04 14.41
CA PHE A 12 5.17 29.00 13.87
C PHE A 12 4.37 27.76 14.33
N TYR A 13 5.06 26.69 14.74
CA TYR A 13 4.43 25.46 15.19
C TYR A 13 4.33 25.32 16.72
N SER A 14 5.08 26.12 17.51
CA SER A 14 5.15 25.94 18.97
C SER A 14 4.00 26.57 19.76
N ASP A 15 3.28 27.55 19.22
CA ASP A 15 2.33 28.36 20.00
C ASP A 15 0.84 28.14 19.73
N LYS A 16 0.42 27.19 18.89
CA LYS A 16 -0.99 26.83 18.77
C LYS A 16 -1.36 25.70 19.72
N LYS A 17 -2.24 26.01 20.69
CA LYS A 17 -2.84 25.04 21.62
C LYS A 17 -3.30 23.77 20.90
N LYS A 18 -2.93 22.61 21.43
CA LYS A 18 -3.21 21.27 20.86
C LYS A 18 -4.68 20.99 20.50
N SER A 19 -5.65 21.72 21.07
CA SER A 19 -7.09 21.54 20.83
C SER A 19 -7.60 22.11 19.50
N ASP A 20 -6.95 23.15 18.94
CA ASP A 20 -7.41 23.79 17.69
C ASP A 20 -6.77 23.16 16.44
N ARG A 21 -5.70 22.36 16.60
CA ARG A 21 -5.00 21.76 15.47
C ARG A 21 -5.75 20.57 14.84
N SER A 22 -6.45 19.78 15.64
CA SER A 22 -7.17 18.60 15.13
C SER A 22 -8.35 19.00 14.23
N SER A 23 -9.18 19.98 14.62
CA SER A 23 -10.34 20.39 13.85
C SER A 23 -10.01 21.07 12.52
N SER A 24 -8.92 21.87 12.48
CA SER A 24 -8.51 22.53 11.23
C SER A 24 -7.79 21.58 10.25
N LEU A 25 -7.10 20.57 10.76
CA LEU A 25 -6.53 19.50 9.95
C LEU A 25 -7.60 18.59 9.37
N ASP A 26 -8.60 18.21 10.17
CA ASP A 26 -9.71 17.39 9.71
C ASP A 26 -10.55 18.08 8.63
N LEU A 27 -10.77 19.40 8.74
CA LEU A 27 -11.46 20.17 7.71
C LEU A 27 -10.68 20.24 6.39
N ARG A 28 -9.35 20.41 6.45
CA ARG A 28 -8.50 20.40 5.23
C ARG A 28 -8.48 19.05 4.57
N ASN A 29 -8.35 17.98 5.36
CA ASN A 29 -8.21 16.62 4.84
C ASN A 29 -9.48 16.14 4.16
N THR A 30 -10.63 16.24 4.82
CA THR A 30 -11.82 15.51 4.40
C THR A 30 -12.79 16.34 3.59
N LYS A 31 -12.91 17.65 3.86
CA LYS A 31 -13.95 18.49 3.23
C LYS A 31 -13.44 19.45 2.18
N ILE A 32 -12.21 19.90 2.28
CA ILE A 32 -11.68 20.96 1.39
C ILE A 32 -10.75 20.38 0.33
N LEU A 33 -9.81 19.53 0.72
CA LEU A 33 -8.75 19.05 -0.16
C LEU A 33 -8.92 17.60 -0.62
N ASN A 34 -9.86 16.86 -0.04
CA ASN A 34 -9.99 15.40 -0.24
C ASN A 34 -8.64 14.66 -0.04
N LEU A 35 -7.82 15.17 0.85
CA LEU A 35 -6.53 14.58 1.23
C LEU A 35 -6.68 13.91 2.59
N HIS A 36 -6.16 12.71 2.72
CA HIS A 36 -6.08 12.02 4.00
C HIS A 36 -4.68 12.25 4.59
N TRP A 37 -4.64 13.14 5.54
CA TRP A 37 -3.43 13.54 6.23
C TRP A 37 -3.67 13.37 7.73
N HIS A 38 -3.06 12.36 8.29
CA HIS A 38 -3.29 12.00 9.68
C HIS A 38 -2.06 12.24 10.52
N SER A 39 -2.18 13.12 11.53
CA SER A 39 -1.08 13.43 12.45
C SER A 39 -0.81 12.34 13.50
N GLY A 40 -1.59 11.25 13.50
CA GLY A 40 -1.48 10.16 14.47
C GLY A 40 -0.72 8.93 13.99
N PHE A 41 -0.38 8.83 12.70
CA PHE A 41 0.42 7.73 12.21
C PHE A 41 1.91 8.02 12.37
N GLN A 42 2.66 7.00 12.74
CA GLN A 42 4.11 7.04 12.60
C GLN A 42 4.45 7.05 11.11
N THR A 43 5.51 7.74 10.75
CA THR A 43 5.97 7.84 9.38
C THR A 43 7.40 7.33 9.24
N ASP A 44 7.76 6.94 8.02
CA ASP A 44 9.06 6.40 7.66
C ASP A 44 9.61 7.10 6.42
N GLY A 45 10.93 7.17 6.33
CA GLY A 45 11.65 7.74 5.22
C GLY A 45 11.53 9.26 5.08
N ARG A 46 12.20 9.77 4.06
CA ARG A 46 12.22 11.21 3.73
C ARG A 46 10.86 11.73 3.28
N GLU A 47 10.06 10.87 2.66
CA GLU A 47 8.75 11.21 2.10
C GLU A 47 7.64 11.12 3.16
N GLU A 48 8.00 10.85 4.44
CA GLU A 48 7.07 10.75 5.57
C GLU A 48 5.89 9.79 5.30
N LEU A 49 6.20 8.62 4.71
CA LEU A 49 5.19 7.62 4.38
C LEU A 49 4.62 6.96 5.65
N PRO A 50 3.29 6.83 5.79
CA PRO A 50 2.68 6.17 6.95
C PRO A 50 3.21 4.75 7.14
N GLN A 51 3.55 4.38 8.37
CA GLN A 51 3.99 3.03 8.71
C GLN A 51 2.80 2.08 8.81
N VAL A 52 2.91 0.95 8.13
CA VAL A 52 1.95 -0.15 8.18
C VAL A 52 2.47 -1.18 9.18
N SER A 53 1.62 -1.66 10.07
CA SER A 53 1.98 -2.69 11.06
C SER A 53 2.14 -4.06 10.40
N ALA A 54 2.97 -4.93 11.00
CA ALA A 54 3.16 -6.29 10.53
C ALA A 54 1.86 -7.10 10.57
N PHE A 55 1.66 -7.94 9.55
CA PHE A 55 0.55 -8.88 9.49
C PHE A 55 0.92 -10.17 10.24
N ASN A 56 0.18 -10.50 11.30
CA ASN A 56 0.47 -11.61 12.18
C ASN A 56 -0.68 -12.65 12.27
N ALA A 57 -1.69 -12.54 11.39
CA ALA A 57 -2.80 -13.50 11.37
C ALA A 57 -2.52 -14.66 10.39
N ALA A 58 -3.31 -15.73 10.50
CA ALA A 58 -3.25 -16.82 9.55
C ALA A 58 -3.71 -16.35 8.14
N LEU A 59 -3.06 -16.86 7.11
CA LEU A 59 -3.47 -16.58 5.73
C LEU A 59 -4.70 -17.41 5.37
N PRO A 60 -5.65 -16.83 4.61
CA PRO A 60 -6.77 -17.58 4.05
C PRO A 60 -6.32 -18.45 2.86
N ASP A 61 -7.08 -19.49 2.57
CA ASP A 61 -6.82 -20.39 1.43
C ASP A 61 -7.04 -19.70 0.07
N SER A 62 -7.78 -18.60 0.04
CA SER A 62 -8.11 -17.91 -1.22
C SER A 62 -8.37 -16.43 -1.00
N PHE A 63 -8.27 -15.67 -2.10
CA PHE A 63 -8.58 -14.25 -2.13
C PHE A 63 -9.62 -13.93 -3.17
N ILE A 64 -10.47 -12.96 -2.88
CA ILE A 64 -11.43 -12.39 -3.83
C ILE A 64 -11.09 -10.92 -4.10
N SER A 65 -11.54 -10.43 -5.25
CA SER A 65 -11.37 -9.02 -5.60
C SER A 65 -12.16 -8.10 -4.65
N PHE A 66 -11.61 -6.94 -4.34
CA PHE A 66 -12.33 -5.88 -3.62
C PHE A 66 -13.66 -5.49 -4.30
N SER A 67 -13.75 -5.60 -5.62
CA SER A 67 -15.01 -5.40 -6.36
C SER A 67 -16.08 -6.43 -5.99
N ASP A 68 -15.66 -7.62 -5.61
CA ASP A 68 -16.52 -8.75 -5.26
C ASP A 68 -16.83 -8.86 -3.76
N ARG A 69 -16.30 -7.96 -2.93
CA ARG A 69 -16.41 -8.01 -1.46
C ARG A 69 -17.83 -8.10 -0.92
N ARG A 70 -18.84 -7.72 -1.71
CA ARG A 70 -20.25 -7.83 -1.34
C ARG A 70 -20.82 -9.24 -1.50
N LYS A 71 -20.09 -10.19 -2.12
CA LYS A 71 -20.47 -11.60 -2.23
C LYS A 71 -20.42 -12.37 -0.90
N MET A 72 -19.90 -11.72 0.17
CA MET A 72 -19.91 -12.22 1.56
C MET A 72 -19.21 -13.58 1.75
N LEU A 73 -18.13 -13.82 1.01
CA LEU A 73 -17.30 -15.02 1.17
C LEU A 73 -16.25 -14.78 2.28
N PHE A 74 -16.69 -14.74 3.53
CA PHE A 74 -15.89 -14.28 4.66
C PHE A 74 -14.75 -15.23 5.08
N SER A 75 -14.72 -16.46 4.58
CA SER A 75 -13.58 -17.38 4.73
C SER A 75 -12.37 -17.03 3.86
N CYS A 76 -12.52 -16.07 2.93
CA CYS A 76 -11.47 -15.62 2.03
C CYS A 76 -10.79 -14.35 2.57
N GLY A 77 -9.62 -14.01 1.99
CA GLY A 77 -9.08 -12.67 2.00
C GLY A 77 -9.64 -11.80 0.86
N VAL A 78 -9.40 -10.50 0.93
CA VAL A 78 -9.75 -9.56 -0.13
C VAL A 78 -8.47 -8.97 -0.70
N HIS A 79 -8.34 -8.85 -2.02
CA HIS A 79 -7.24 -8.16 -2.67
C HIS A 79 -7.70 -6.91 -3.41
N CYS A 80 -6.83 -5.90 -3.46
CA CYS A 80 -7.05 -4.63 -4.15
C CYS A 80 -6.25 -4.49 -5.46
N TYR A 81 -5.74 -5.60 -6.03
CA TYR A 81 -5.08 -5.62 -7.34
C TYR A 81 -6.11 -5.43 -8.45
N LEU A 82 -6.45 -4.17 -8.69
CA LEU A 82 -7.45 -3.71 -9.64
C LEU A 82 -6.94 -2.45 -10.32
N TYR A 83 -7.55 -2.07 -11.43
CA TYR A 83 -7.30 -0.75 -12.03
C TYR A 83 -7.62 0.36 -11.03
N ASP A 84 -6.80 1.41 -10.98
CA ASP A 84 -6.92 2.51 -10.01
C ASP A 84 -8.33 3.11 -9.94
N TYR A 85 -8.99 3.31 -11.09
CA TYR A 85 -10.36 3.86 -11.13
C TYR A 85 -11.39 2.98 -10.39
N LYS A 86 -11.14 1.67 -10.23
CA LYS A 86 -12.04 0.75 -9.49
C LYS A 86 -11.83 0.82 -7.98
N ILE A 87 -10.64 1.23 -7.56
CA ILE A 87 -10.28 1.36 -6.15
C ILE A 87 -10.20 2.83 -5.68
N GLU A 88 -10.47 3.81 -6.55
CA GLU A 88 -10.43 5.22 -6.19
C GLU A 88 -11.39 5.55 -5.02
N SER A 89 -12.49 4.82 -4.89
CA SER A 89 -13.39 4.94 -3.74
C SER A 89 -12.74 4.57 -2.40
N VAL A 90 -11.70 3.74 -2.43
CA VAL A 90 -10.92 3.35 -1.23
C VAL A 90 -10.16 4.57 -0.68
N TRP A 91 -9.67 5.43 -1.56
CA TRP A 91 -9.06 6.69 -1.19
C TRP A 91 -10.10 7.76 -0.85
N ASN A 92 -11.10 7.96 -1.71
CA ASN A 92 -12.09 9.03 -1.55
C ASN A 92 -12.96 8.87 -0.29
N THR A 93 -13.30 7.64 0.08
CA THR A 93 -14.13 7.32 1.25
C THR A 93 -13.66 6.04 1.94
N PRO A 94 -12.47 6.05 2.55
CA PRO A 94 -11.84 4.83 3.09
C PRO A 94 -12.66 4.15 4.19
N SER A 95 -13.49 4.91 4.90
CA SER A 95 -14.39 4.38 5.93
C SER A 95 -15.57 3.58 5.38
N SER A 96 -15.97 3.80 4.12
CA SER A 96 -17.17 3.18 3.54
C SER A 96 -17.10 1.66 3.41
N ALA A 97 -15.89 1.10 3.35
CA ALA A 97 -15.67 -0.33 3.22
C ALA A 97 -15.47 -1.08 4.56
N ILE A 98 -15.20 -0.36 5.66
CA ILE A 98 -14.78 -0.93 6.95
C ILE A 98 -15.75 -1.99 7.46
N SER A 99 -17.05 -1.69 7.50
CA SER A 99 -18.06 -2.61 8.03
C SER A 99 -18.15 -3.94 7.25
N CYS A 100 -17.80 -3.91 5.98
CA CYS A 100 -17.71 -5.09 5.14
C CYS A 100 -16.37 -5.81 5.33
N LEU A 101 -15.25 -5.08 5.26
CA LEU A 101 -13.91 -5.64 5.30
C LEU A 101 -13.57 -6.31 6.63
N ARG A 102 -14.07 -5.80 7.76
CA ARG A 102 -13.92 -6.42 9.08
C ARG A 102 -14.42 -7.86 9.18
N LYS A 103 -15.28 -8.30 8.26
CA LYS A 103 -15.84 -9.65 8.25
C LYS A 103 -14.95 -10.66 7.53
N TYR A 104 -13.99 -10.18 6.74
CA TYR A 104 -13.03 -11.03 6.04
C TYR A 104 -11.84 -11.38 6.92
N GLN A 105 -11.17 -12.50 6.60
CA GLN A 105 -10.00 -12.92 7.37
C GLN A 105 -8.88 -11.89 7.31
N CYS A 106 -8.64 -11.33 6.13
CA CYS A 106 -7.67 -10.25 5.91
C CYS A 106 -7.96 -9.50 4.60
N VAL A 107 -7.26 -8.39 4.43
CA VAL A 107 -7.32 -7.56 3.23
C VAL A 107 -5.89 -7.26 2.79
N ILE A 108 -5.55 -7.49 1.52
CA ILE A 108 -4.33 -6.96 0.94
C ILE A 108 -4.52 -5.46 0.72
N ALA A 109 -3.57 -4.67 1.18
CA ALA A 109 -3.57 -3.21 1.07
C ALA A 109 -3.84 -2.75 -0.38
N PRO A 110 -4.34 -1.53 -0.59
CA PRO A 110 -4.46 -0.98 -1.93
C PRO A 110 -3.13 -0.99 -2.67
N ASP A 111 -3.20 -1.10 -3.98
CA ASP A 111 -2.06 -1.07 -4.89
C ASP A 111 -2.32 -0.04 -6.00
N PHE A 112 -2.39 1.25 -5.62
CA PHE A 112 -2.40 2.33 -6.62
C PHE A 112 -1.12 2.28 -7.42
N SER A 113 -1.28 2.37 -8.73
CA SER A 113 -0.24 2.05 -9.70
C SER A 113 1.00 2.94 -9.60
N VAL A 114 2.16 2.29 -9.68
CA VAL A 114 3.48 2.93 -9.74
C VAL A 114 4.13 2.48 -11.03
N PHE A 115 4.54 3.42 -11.89
CA PHE A 115 5.10 3.12 -13.21
C PHE A 115 6.52 3.64 -13.37
N VAL A 116 7.27 2.99 -14.25
CA VAL A 116 8.68 3.29 -14.56
C VAL A 116 8.86 4.70 -15.11
N ASP A 117 7.93 5.14 -15.94
CA ASP A 117 7.90 6.42 -16.65
C ASP A 117 7.01 7.48 -16.00
N MET A 118 6.40 7.16 -14.86
CA MET A 118 5.60 8.11 -14.10
C MET A 118 6.50 9.09 -13.35
N PRO A 119 6.16 10.41 -13.33
CA PRO A 119 6.89 11.38 -12.51
C PRO A 119 7.00 10.95 -11.04
N ARG A 120 8.19 11.12 -10.43
CA ARG A 120 8.47 10.73 -9.03
C ARG A 120 7.37 11.20 -8.08
N ALA A 121 6.90 12.44 -8.22
CA ALA A 121 5.87 13.00 -7.34
C ALA A 121 4.56 12.20 -7.36
N LEU A 122 4.17 11.66 -8.52
CA LEU A 122 2.97 10.83 -8.66
C LEU A 122 3.19 9.42 -8.11
N ASN A 123 4.38 8.84 -8.32
CA ASN A 123 4.75 7.56 -7.72
C ASN A 123 4.76 7.64 -6.19
N VAL A 124 5.40 8.67 -5.61
CA VAL A 124 5.40 8.92 -4.16
C VAL A 124 3.98 9.09 -3.63
N TRP A 125 3.14 9.86 -4.34
CA TRP A 125 1.74 10.06 -4.00
C TRP A 125 0.95 8.75 -3.96
N ASN A 126 1.13 7.87 -4.96
CA ASN A 126 0.44 6.58 -4.98
C ASN A 126 0.91 5.66 -3.86
N ILE A 127 2.22 5.62 -3.56
CA ILE A 127 2.75 4.88 -2.42
C ILE A 127 2.22 5.44 -1.10
N TYR A 128 2.15 6.77 -0.95
CA TYR A 128 1.53 7.39 0.21
C TYR A 128 0.09 6.91 0.40
N ARG A 129 -0.74 6.92 -0.66
CA ARG A 129 -2.13 6.45 -0.60
C ARG A 129 -2.22 4.98 -0.18
N ASN A 130 -1.36 4.12 -0.74
CA ASN A 130 -1.31 2.70 -0.38
C ASN A 130 -1.01 2.50 1.11
N ARG A 131 0.00 3.20 1.64
CA ARG A 131 0.39 3.14 3.05
C ARG A 131 -0.67 3.73 3.97
N TRP A 132 -1.20 4.91 3.61
CA TRP A 132 -2.19 5.60 4.44
C TRP A 132 -3.45 4.76 4.62
N VAL A 133 -4.01 4.23 3.53
CA VAL A 133 -5.24 3.41 3.61
C VAL A 133 -4.98 2.12 4.39
N ALA A 134 -3.83 1.47 4.19
CA ALA A 134 -3.47 0.28 4.93
C ALA A 134 -3.42 0.55 6.44
N SER A 135 -2.71 1.60 6.87
CA SER A 135 -2.60 2.00 8.28
C SER A 135 -3.95 2.41 8.87
N TYR A 136 -4.76 3.12 8.10
CA TYR A 136 -6.11 3.50 8.51
C TYR A 136 -7.00 2.28 8.72
N TRP A 137 -7.01 1.33 7.81
CA TRP A 137 -7.78 0.10 7.97
C TRP A 137 -7.29 -0.75 9.16
N GLN A 138 -5.97 -0.78 9.41
CA GLN A 138 -5.43 -1.44 10.61
C GLN A 138 -5.90 -0.75 11.89
N SER A 139 -5.91 0.58 11.95
CA SER A 139 -6.42 1.34 13.11
C SER A 139 -7.92 1.10 13.35
N GLU A 140 -8.64 0.69 12.32
CA GLU A 140 -10.05 0.28 12.38
C GLU A 140 -10.25 -1.21 12.68
N GLY A 141 -9.17 -1.94 13.02
CA GLY A 141 -9.22 -3.34 13.43
C GLY A 141 -9.36 -4.34 12.28
N ILE A 142 -8.97 -3.95 11.05
CA ILE A 142 -8.90 -4.87 9.91
C ILE A 142 -7.50 -5.49 9.86
N ASN A 143 -7.41 -6.81 9.65
CA ASN A 143 -6.14 -7.48 9.37
C ASN A 143 -5.68 -7.13 7.96
N VAL A 144 -4.70 -6.25 7.83
CA VAL A 144 -4.20 -5.81 6.52
C VAL A 144 -2.84 -6.40 6.23
N ILE A 145 -2.70 -7.03 5.07
CA ILE A 145 -1.43 -7.48 4.51
C ILE A 145 -0.84 -6.29 3.73
N PRO A 146 0.34 -5.77 4.10
CA PRO A 146 0.99 -4.69 3.36
C PRO A 146 1.24 -5.06 1.90
N SER A 147 1.05 -4.11 0.97
CA SER A 147 1.42 -4.25 -0.43
C SER A 147 2.69 -3.47 -0.74
N ALA A 148 3.57 -4.02 -1.58
CA ALA A 148 4.75 -3.36 -2.11
C ALA A 148 4.65 -3.21 -3.62
N SER A 149 4.96 -2.03 -4.13
CA SER A 149 5.05 -1.72 -5.55
C SER A 149 6.19 -0.73 -5.81
N TRP A 150 6.76 -0.78 -6.99
CA TRP A 150 7.87 0.08 -7.40
C TRP A 150 7.80 0.42 -8.88
N GLY A 151 8.42 1.55 -9.26
CA GLY A 151 8.61 1.96 -10.64
C GLY A 151 10.01 1.58 -11.13
N ASN A 152 10.84 2.59 -11.44
CA ASN A 152 12.24 2.41 -11.80
C ASN A 152 13.14 2.18 -10.56
N VAL A 153 14.44 1.99 -10.77
CA VAL A 153 15.43 1.75 -9.68
C VAL A 153 15.48 2.93 -8.71
N ASP A 154 15.30 4.17 -9.18
CA ASP A 154 15.29 5.35 -8.30
C ASP A 154 14.13 5.31 -7.30
N SER A 155 13.04 4.60 -7.62
CA SER A 155 11.92 4.45 -6.70
C SER A 155 12.28 3.63 -5.45
N PHE A 156 13.34 2.81 -5.49
CA PHE A 156 13.78 2.02 -4.34
C PHE A 156 14.23 2.89 -3.16
N GLU A 157 14.53 4.18 -3.39
CA GLU A 157 14.82 5.12 -2.31
C GLU A 157 13.66 5.30 -1.33
N TYR A 158 12.41 5.08 -1.78
CA TYR A 158 11.21 5.39 -0.97
C TYR A 158 10.13 4.30 -1.03
N CYS A 159 10.07 3.46 -2.06
CA CYS A 159 8.92 2.56 -2.27
C CYS A 159 8.77 1.49 -1.18
N PHE A 160 9.81 1.20 -0.44
CA PHE A 160 9.78 0.24 0.68
C PHE A 160 9.63 0.90 2.04
N ASP A 161 9.66 2.24 2.11
CA ASP A 161 9.43 2.97 3.35
C ASP A 161 7.98 2.76 3.82
N GLY A 162 7.79 2.77 5.13
CA GLY A 162 6.50 2.48 5.75
C GLY A 162 6.07 1.00 5.71
N LEU A 163 6.81 0.10 5.06
CA LEU A 163 6.59 -1.34 5.16
C LEU A 163 7.21 -1.90 6.44
N PRO A 164 6.54 -2.85 7.10
CA PRO A 164 7.11 -3.55 8.25
C PRO A 164 8.22 -4.52 7.81
N GLU A 165 9.12 -4.83 8.73
CA GLU A 165 10.05 -5.94 8.63
C GLU A 165 9.43 -7.21 9.22
N ASN A 166 9.94 -8.39 8.81
CA ASN A 166 9.53 -9.70 9.33
C ASN A 166 8.00 -9.87 9.33
N SER A 167 7.40 -9.72 8.17
CA SER A 167 5.94 -9.76 7.97
C SER A 167 5.59 -10.45 6.66
N VAL A 168 4.34 -10.85 6.52
CA VAL A 168 3.80 -11.18 5.20
C VAL A 168 3.64 -9.89 4.40
N ILE A 169 4.21 -9.83 3.19
CA ILE A 169 4.09 -8.69 2.27
C ILE A 169 3.54 -9.20 0.94
N SER A 170 2.64 -8.44 0.33
CA SER A 170 2.08 -8.77 -0.98
C SER A 170 2.68 -7.90 -2.08
N VAL A 171 2.88 -8.50 -3.26
CA VAL A 171 3.36 -7.82 -4.47
C VAL A 171 2.53 -8.26 -5.67
N GLY A 172 2.27 -7.32 -6.59
CA GLY A 172 1.63 -7.62 -7.86
C GLY A 172 2.62 -7.61 -9.01
N HIS A 173 2.42 -8.46 -10.03
CA HIS A 173 3.25 -8.41 -11.23
C HIS A 173 2.45 -8.36 -12.54
N VAL A 174 1.18 -7.99 -12.46
CA VAL A 174 0.25 -7.96 -13.61
C VAL A 174 0.80 -7.12 -14.79
N ALA A 175 1.53 -6.05 -14.50
CA ALA A 175 2.12 -5.16 -15.50
C ALA A 175 3.49 -5.61 -16.03
N VAL A 176 4.11 -6.64 -15.45
CA VAL A 176 5.48 -7.05 -15.80
C VAL A 176 5.54 -7.71 -17.19
N GLY A 177 4.44 -8.27 -17.65
CA GLY A 177 4.28 -8.77 -19.02
C GLY A 177 5.38 -9.72 -19.50
N ARG A 178 5.61 -9.70 -20.83
CA ARG A 178 6.65 -10.51 -21.50
C ARG A 178 7.95 -9.76 -21.73
N ASP A 179 8.02 -8.47 -21.41
CA ASP A 179 9.22 -7.66 -21.62
C ASP A 179 10.33 -8.05 -20.65
N SER A 180 11.50 -8.38 -21.20
CA SER A 180 12.65 -8.84 -20.42
C SER A 180 13.22 -7.76 -19.49
N SER A 181 13.09 -6.48 -19.83
CA SER A 181 13.58 -5.35 -19.03
C SER A 181 12.72 -5.16 -17.79
N TYR A 182 11.39 -5.22 -17.94
CA TYR A 182 10.47 -5.16 -16.82
C TYR A 182 10.62 -6.36 -15.89
N ARG A 183 10.88 -7.57 -16.44
CA ARG A 183 11.14 -8.75 -15.61
C ARG A 183 12.42 -8.62 -14.78
N LYS A 184 13.49 -8.06 -15.35
CA LYS A 184 14.74 -7.80 -14.62
C LYS A 184 14.53 -6.79 -13.50
N LEU A 185 13.82 -5.69 -13.79
CA LEU A 185 13.51 -4.66 -12.80
C LEU A 185 12.61 -5.20 -11.68
N TYR A 186 11.59 -6.00 -12.03
CA TYR A 186 10.73 -6.64 -11.03
C TYR A 186 11.52 -7.57 -10.12
N ARG A 187 12.39 -8.41 -10.70
CA ARG A 187 13.28 -9.29 -9.93
C ARG A 187 14.18 -8.49 -8.97
N LEU A 188 14.84 -7.44 -9.46
CA LEU A 188 15.67 -6.57 -8.64
C LEU A 188 14.87 -5.95 -7.49
N GLY A 189 13.62 -5.52 -7.75
CA GLY A 189 12.73 -5.01 -6.71
C GLY A 189 12.37 -6.05 -5.66
N ILE A 190 12.11 -7.30 -6.04
CA ILE A 190 11.88 -8.41 -5.10
C ILE A 190 13.15 -8.66 -4.25
N GLU A 191 14.32 -8.74 -4.87
CA GLU A 191 15.60 -8.94 -4.17
C GLU A 191 15.85 -7.80 -3.16
N THR A 192 15.61 -6.54 -3.56
CA THR A 192 15.75 -5.38 -2.68
C THR A 192 14.73 -5.37 -1.56
N LEU A 193 13.48 -5.77 -1.84
CA LEU A 193 12.44 -5.89 -0.81
C LEU A 193 12.83 -6.92 0.25
N ILE A 194 13.31 -8.09 -0.18
CA ILE A 194 13.75 -9.16 0.73
C ILE A 194 14.95 -8.69 1.57
N GLU A 195 15.93 -8.07 0.96
CA GLU A 195 17.11 -7.54 1.65
C GLU A 195 16.77 -6.48 2.71
N ARG A 196 15.79 -5.60 2.42
CA ARG A 196 15.47 -4.49 3.31
C ARG A 196 14.42 -4.81 4.36
N LYS A 197 13.49 -5.70 4.06
CA LYS A 197 12.32 -5.94 4.91
C LYS A 197 12.24 -7.35 5.48
N HIS A 198 13.09 -8.27 5.02
CA HIS A 198 13.18 -9.64 5.51
C HIS A 198 11.79 -10.30 5.66
N PRO A 199 10.92 -10.28 4.63
CA PRO A 199 9.56 -10.76 4.77
C PRO A 199 9.55 -12.25 5.13
N ASP A 200 8.70 -12.63 6.09
CA ASP A 200 8.48 -14.04 6.45
C ASP A 200 7.87 -14.81 5.28
N LYS A 201 7.05 -14.13 4.49
CA LYS A 201 6.38 -14.70 3.33
C LYS A 201 6.01 -13.61 2.32
N LEU A 202 6.09 -13.94 1.04
CA LEU A 202 5.59 -13.10 -0.05
C LEU A 202 4.30 -13.67 -0.62
N ILE A 203 3.28 -12.84 -0.76
CA ILE A 203 2.09 -13.14 -1.56
C ILE A 203 2.28 -12.48 -2.92
N VAL A 204 2.36 -13.28 -3.97
CA VAL A 204 2.53 -12.80 -5.34
C VAL A 204 1.20 -12.90 -6.07
N TYR A 205 0.63 -11.75 -6.47
CA TYR A 205 -0.58 -11.71 -7.28
C TYR A 205 -0.21 -11.74 -8.76
N GLY A 206 -0.55 -12.87 -9.39
CA GLY A 206 -0.24 -13.16 -10.79
C GLY A 206 0.46 -14.51 -10.98
N GLU A 207 0.85 -14.82 -12.22
CA GLU A 207 1.50 -16.10 -12.57
C GLU A 207 2.99 -16.11 -12.13
N PRO A 208 3.56 -17.29 -11.80
CA PRO A 208 4.98 -17.43 -11.49
C PRO A 208 5.87 -16.91 -12.63
N LEU A 209 6.85 -16.06 -12.31
CA LEU A 209 7.76 -15.45 -13.31
C LEU A 209 9.03 -16.27 -13.61
N GLY A 210 9.14 -17.47 -13.05
CA GLY A 210 10.26 -18.37 -13.31
C GLY A 210 11.55 -18.05 -12.55
N PHE A 211 11.51 -17.20 -11.52
CA PHE A 211 12.53 -17.09 -10.51
C PHE A 211 11.94 -17.31 -9.12
N TYR A 212 12.71 -17.86 -8.23
CA TYR A 212 12.27 -18.17 -6.87
C TYR A 212 13.19 -17.43 -5.90
N PRO A 213 12.66 -16.46 -5.14
CA PRO A 213 13.42 -15.85 -4.06
C PRO A 213 13.63 -16.87 -2.92
N GLU A 214 14.61 -16.64 -2.05
CA GLU A 214 14.86 -17.49 -0.88
C GLU A 214 13.75 -17.45 0.18
N THR A 215 12.78 -16.56 0.02
CA THR A 215 11.61 -16.39 0.90
C THR A 215 10.46 -17.28 0.45
N GLU A 216 9.65 -17.77 1.37
CA GLU A 216 8.42 -18.53 1.06
C GLU A 216 7.47 -17.69 0.22
N VAL A 217 6.97 -18.24 -0.90
CA VAL A 217 6.09 -17.54 -1.84
C VAL A 217 4.75 -18.25 -1.97
N VAL A 218 3.67 -17.50 -1.81
CA VAL A 218 2.29 -17.93 -2.09
C VAL A 218 1.77 -17.19 -3.31
N TYR A 219 1.36 -17.91 -4.34
CA TYR A 219 0.79 -17.31 -5.54
C TYR A 219 -0.71 -17.20 -5.44
N VAL A 220 -1.23 -16.03 -5.76
CA VAL A 220 -2.66 -15.76 -5.87
C VAL A 220 -3.00 -15.59 -7.35
N GLU A 221 -3.75 -16.52 -7.90
CA GLU A 221 -4.13 -16.50 -9.32
C GLU A 221 -5.05 -15.34 -9.68
N GLU A 222 -4.79 -14.71 -10.81
CA GLU A 222 -5.67 -13.72 -11.40
C GLU A 222 -6.89 -14.40 -12.03
N LYS A 223 -8.06 -14.28 -11.39
CA LYS A 223 -9.33 -14.85 -11.95
C LYS A 223 -9.76 -14.24 -13.29
N ILE A 224 -9.17 -13.14 -13.72
CA ILE A 224 -9.50 -12.46 -14.99
C ILE A 224 -9.12 -13.32 -16.20
N GLN A 225 -8.14 -14.22 -16.10
CA GLN A 225 -7.75 -15.09 -17.21
C GLN A 225 -8.77 -16.20 -17.50
N GLN A 226 -9.60 -16.60 -16.56
CA GLN A 226 -10.65 -17.60 -16.80
C GLN A 226 -11.78 -17.07 -17.71
N LEU A 227 -12.01 -15.76 -17.77
CA LEU A 227 -13.02 -15.15 -18.63
C LEU A 227 -12.55 -14.86 -20.06
N ARG A 228 -11.25 -14.99 -20.35
CA ARG A 228 -10.70 -14.80 -21.70
C ARG A 228 -10.48 -16.11 -22.49
N LYS A 229 -10.81 -17.24 -21.91
CA LYS A 229 -10.71 -18.57 -22.55
C LYS A 229 -12.08 -19.16 -22.95
N ILE A 230 -13.14 -18.33 -22.97
CA ILE A 230 -14.46 -18.72 -23.49
C ILE A 230 -14.70 -18.05 -24.84
#